data_549545b11171e4c5fe5bbf4575a4615c
#
_entry.id   549545b11171e4c5fe5bbf4575a4615c
#
_cell.length_a   1.000
_cell.length_b   1.000
_cell.length_c   1.000
_cell.angle_alpha   90.00
_cell.angle_beta   90.00
_cell.angle_gamma   90.00
#
_symmetry.space_group_name_H-M   'P 1'
#
loop_
_entity.id
_entity.type
_entity.pdbx_description
1 polymer ?
#
loop_
_entity_poly.entity_id
_entity_poly.type
_entity_poly.pdbx_seq_one_letter_code
_entity_poly.pdbx_strand_id
1 'polypeptide(L)'
;ELRKYIDSDRAEFIAIYGRRRVGKTFLVREMFKDKFVFEVSGTIGGKKNEQMFNFLQALHRYGYDGTETPTTWNAAFNLLQQLLEKKAETQKCILFMDELPCFDTPKAGFVRAFDHFWNGWASHYPNIKLIVCGSATSWMVENIIDNHGGLHNRITHEIHLRPFTLVEAEDYFNQYGFEWNRLSVLQAYMALGGVPYYYSLLDNHLSLAQNIDRLFFHEDGEMRREHDRLFKSLFASPDAYLSIIKVLAESKKGLSRDEIAGKAKLSNNGYLTKLLSNLVNCDFIRSFHVKEKKIKNNAKFYQLTDLFTLFHYTFAQKQITDENYWSNMLGTNRMNTWLGLAFERVCLLHI
;
A
#
# COMPACT_ATOMS: atom_id res chain seq x y z
N GLU A 1 -2.13 18.20 -5.86
CA GLU A 1 -0.94 18.34 -5.02
C GLU A 1 0.34 17.95 -5.77
N LEU A 2 0.46 16.71 -6.25
CA LEU A 2 1.69 16.21 -6.90
C LEU A 2 2.17 17.09 -8.07
N ARG A 3 1.27 17.61 -8.91
CA ARG A 3 1.62 18.59 -9.99
C ARG A 3 2.28 19.84 -9.42
N LYS A 4 1.74 20.39 -8.34
CA LYS A 4 2.29 21.59 -7.69
C LYS A 4 3.73 21.37 -7.21
N TYR A 5 4.03 20.17 -6.70
CA TYR A 5 5.39 19.85 -6.24
C TYR A 5 6.37 19.71 -7.42
N ILE A 6 5.93 19.10 -8.52
CA ILE A 6 6.76 19.00 -9.72
C ILE A 6 7.03 20.36 -10.36
N ASP A 7 6.12 21.32 -10.23
CA ASP A 7 6.26 22.65 -10.81
C ASP A 7 7.03 23.65 -9.93
N SER A 8 7.53 23.23 -8.77
CA SER A 8 8.35 24.06 -7.87
C SER A 8 9.72 24.41 -8.46
N ASP A 9 10.34 25.48 -7.95
CA ASP A 9 11.65 25.98 -8.38
C ASP A 9 12.82 25.44 -7.52
N ARG A 10 12.62 24.32 -6.83
CA ARG A 10 13.63 23.67 -5.98
C ARG A 10 13.69 22.17 -6.25
N ALA A 11 14.78 21.53 -5.85
CA ALA A 11 14.84 20.07 -5.84
C ALA A 11 13.74 19.49 -4.93
N GLU A 12 13.01 18.50 -5.43
CA GLU A 12 11.93 17.87 -4.67
C GLU A 12 12.19 16.37 -4.50
N PHE A 13 12.03 15.91 -3.27
CA PHE A 13 12.03 14.49 -2.93
C PHE A 13 10.66 14.12 -2.38
N ILE A 14 9.86 13.44 -3.19
CA ILE A 14 8.46 13.11 -2.92
C ILE A 14 8.37 11.62 -2.63
N ALA A 15 7.94 11.26 -1.43
CA ALA A 15 7.68 9.88 -1.02
C ALA A 15 6.19 9.57 -1.07
N ILE A 16 5.78 8.58 -1.89
CA ILE A 16 4.41 8.10 -1.97
C ILE A 16 4.36 6.68 -1.39
N TYR A 17 3.60 6.51 -0.32
CA TYR A 17 3.48 5.22 0.34
C TYR A 17 2.03 4.89 0.66
N GLY A 18 1.78 3.67 1.05
CA GLY A 18 0.45 3.14 1.35
C GLY A 18 0.35 1.69 0.90
N ARG A 19 -0.74 1.03 1.31
CA ARG A 19 -0.91 -0.40 1.06
C ARG A 19 -0.85 -0.75 -0.44
N ARG A 20 -0.62 -2.03 -0.72
CA ARG A 20 -0.64 -2.53 -2.09
C ARG A 20 -2.02 -2.34 -2.73
N ARG A 21 -2.04 -2.08 -4.06
CA ARG A 21 -3.24 -1.97 -4.92
C ARG A 21 -4.08 -0.69 -4.76
N VAL A 22 -3.60 0.31 -4.01
CA VAL A 22 -4.26 1.62 -3.91
C VAL A 22 -3.95 2.56 -5.08
N GLY A 23 -3.13 2.13 -6.07
CA GLY A 23 -2.90 2.90 -7.28
C GLY A 23 -1.69 3.83 -7.27
N LYS A 24 -0.70 3.67 -6.37
CA LYS A 24 0.52 4.53 -6.32
C LYS A 24 1.23 4.67 -7.66
N THR A 25 1.64 3.55 -8.25
CA THR A 25 2.31 3.49 -9.56
C THR A 25 1.43 4.08 -10.66
N PHE A 26 0.14 3.73 -10.65
CA PHE A 26 -0.84 4.25 -11.61
C PHE A 26 -0.93 5.76 -11.55
N LEU A 27 -1.09 6.33 -10.34
CA LEU A 27 -1.16 7.77 -10.14
C LEU A 27 0.05 8.52 -10.74
N VAL A 28 1.25 8.03 -10.46
CA VAL A 28 2.49 8.67 -10.95
C VAL A 28 2.63 8.54 -12.47
N ARG A 29 2.36 7.36 -13.01
CA ARG A 29 2.47 7.11 -14.46
C ARG A 29 1.41 7.88 -15.25
N GLU A 30 0.15 7.91 -14.82
CA GLU A 30 -0.90 8.69 -15.49
C GLU A 30 -0.59 10.18 -15.54
N MET A 31 0.10 10.69 -14.54
CA MET A 31 0.48 12.10 -14.50
C MET A 31 1.72 12.43 -15.33
N PHE A 32 2.69 11.50 -15.43
CA PHE A 32 4.04 11.86 -15.89
C PHE A 32 4.69 10.85 -16.86
N LYS A 33 4.01 9.80 -17.35
CA LYS A 33 4.60 8.71 -18.15
C LYS A 33 5.53 9.16 -19.29
N ASP A 34 5.16 10.23 -19.98
CA ASP A 34 5.91 10.75 -21.12
C ASP A 34 6.96 11.82 -20.72
N LYS A 35 7.13 12.05 -19.41
CA LYS A 35 7.99 13.10 -18.85
C LYS A 35 9.13 12.56 -17.99
N PHE A 36 9.19 11.24 -17.79
CA PHE A 36 10.27 10.66 -17.01
C PHE A 36 11.61 10.77 -17.75
N VAL A 37 12.61 11.27 -17.04
CA VAL A 37 14.01 11.24 -17.47
C VAL A 37 14.69 9.97 -17.00
N PHE A 38 14.13 9.33 -15.98
CA PHE A 38 14.52 8.02 -15.49
C PHE A 38 13.35 7.38 -14.72
N GLU A 39 13.06 6.11 -15.04
CA GLU A 39 12.10 5.31 -14.30
C GLU A 39 12.65 3.90 -14.08
N VAL A 40 12.56 3.41 -12.85
CA VAL A 40 12.91 2.04 -12.49
C VAL A 40 11.96 1.49 -11.44
N SER A 41 11.65 0.20 -11.52
CA SER A 41 10.81 -0.49 -10.54
C SER A 41 11.59 -1.63 -9.89
N GLY A 42 11.53 -1.69 -8.57
CA GLY A 42 12.13 -2.79 -7.79
C GLY A 42 11.37 -4.10 -8.00
N THR A 43 12.09 -5.20 -8.12
CA THR A 43 11.51 -6.55 -8.28
C THR A 43 11.25 -7.18 -6.92
N ILE A 44 10.00 -7.51 -6.64
CA ILE A 44 9.61 -8.17 -5.37
C ILE A 44 10.30 -9.53 -5.26
N GLY A 45 11.01 -9.76 -4.15
CA GLY A 45 11.76 -10.98 -3.92
C GLY A 45 13.04 -11.12 -4.74
N GLY A 46 13.37 -10.13 -5.58
CA GLY A 46 14.60 -10.12 -6.38
C GLY A 46 15.87 -9.99 -5.53
N LYS A 47 16.92 -10.69 -5.93
CA LYS A 47 18.24 -10.60 -5.29
C LYS A 47 18.97 -9.32 -5.71
N LYS A 48 20.02 -8.92 -4.98
CA LYS A 48 20.84 -7.72 -5.28
C LYS A 48 21.24 -7.64 -6.75
N ASN A 49 21.76 -8.72 -7.33
CA ASN A 49 22.23 -8.71 -8.71
C ASN A 49 21.11 -8.50 -9.72
N GLU A 50 19.92 -9.02 -9.46
CA GLU A 50 18.75 -8.81 -10.29
C GLU A 50 18.25 -7.35 -10.22
N GLN A 51 18.20 -6.79 -9.01
CA GLN A 51 17.87 -5.36 -8.84
C GLN A 51 18.89 -4.47 -9.57
N MET A 52 20.16 -4.80 -9.45
CA MET A 52 21.23 -4.05 -10.09
C MET A 52 21.17 -4.15 -11.63
N PHE A 53 20.90 -5.35 -12.15
CA PHE A 53 20.68 -5.56 -13.58
C PHE A 53 19.50 -4.74 -14.10
N ASN A 54 18.35 -4.77 -13.40
CA ASN A 54 17.17 -4.00 -13.79
C ASN A 54 17.42 -2.50 -13.75
N PHE A 55 18.19 -2.03 -12.77
CA PHE A 55 18.60 -0.63 -12.69
C PHE A 55 19.49 -0.22 -13.90
N LEU A 56 20.46 -1.05 -14.26
CA LEU A 56 21.29 -0.82 -15.44
C LEU A 56 20.48 -0.83 -16.74
N GLN A 57 19.54 -1.78 -16.88
CA GLN A 57 18.63 -1.80 -18.05
C GLN A 57 17.77 -0.52 -18.12
N ALA A 58 17.34 0.00 -16.98
CA ALA A 58 16.65 1.28 -16.94
C ALA A 58 17.56 2.45 -17.37
N LEU A 59 18.81 2.50 -16.92
CA LEU A 59 19.78 3.52 -17.38
C LEU A 59 19.93 3.52 -18.89
N HIS A 60 20.13 2.35 -19.51
CA HIS A 60 20.23 2.23 -20.97
C HIS A 60 18.95 2.67 -21.69
N ARG A 61 17.77 2.31 -21.16
CA ARG A 61 16.47 2.75 -21.72
C ARG A 61 16.35 4.27 -21.79
N TYR A 62 16.93 4.98 -20.83
CA TYR A 62 16.87 6.44 -20.73
C TYR A 62 18.10 7.16 -21.30
N GLY A 63 18.94 6.43 -22.06
CA GLY A 63 20.01 7.01 -22.88
C GLY A 63 21.40 6.96 -22.28
N TYR A 64 21.66 6.13 -21.26
CA TYR A 64 23.01 5.79 -20.85
C TYR A 64 23.64 4.85 -21.91
N ASP A 65 24.72 5.24 -22.51
CA ASP A 65 25.44 4.52 -23.58
C ASP A 65 26.74 3.85 -23.11
N GLY A 66 27.10 4.02 -21.85
CA GLY A 66 28.30 3.41 -21.27
C GLY A 66 28.21 1.89 -21.15
N THR A 67 29.36 1.24 -21.08
CA THR A 67 29.47 -0.23 -20.95
C THR A 67 29.73 -0.69 -19.53
N GLU A 68 29.79 0.21 -18.58
CA GLU A 68 30.07 -0.10 -17.17
C GLU A 68 28.92 -0.87 -16.53
N THR A 69 29.28 -1.95 -15.82
CA THR A 69 28.32 -2.77 -15.04
C THR A 69 28.53 -2.51 -13.56
N PRO A 70 27.59 -1.83 -12.88
CA PRO A 70 27.74 -1.51 -11.47
C PRO A 70 27.62 -2.75 -10.60
N THR A 71 28.51 -2.89 -9.61
CA THR A 71 28.49 -3.98 -8.62
C THR A 71 28.02 -3.51 -7.24
N THR A 72 27.90 -2.19 -7.05
CA THR A 72 27.45 -1.54 -5.83
C THR A 72 26.41 -0.47 -6.17
N TRP A 73 25.56 -0.13 -5.21
CA TRP A 73 24.57 0.93 -5.37
C TRP A 73 25.22 2.31 -5.56
N ASN A 74 26.36 2.57 -4.91
CA ASN A 74 27.12 3.81 -5.17
C ASN A 74 27.54 3.91 -6.64
N ALA A 75 28.08 2.83 -7.23
CA ALA A 75 28.41 2.82 -8.64
C ALA A 75 27.19 3.02 -9.54
N ALA A 76 26.06 2.35 -9.23
CA ALA A 76 24.82 2.50 -9.97
C ALA A 76 24.27 3.94 -9.93
N PHE A 77 24.29 4.59 -8.77
CA PHE A 77 23.88 5.99 -8.65
C PHE A 77 24.86 6.95 -9.30
N ASN A 78 26.17 6.66 -9.36
CA ASN A 78 27.12 7.45 -10.13
C ASN A 78 26.80 7.40 -11.64
N LEU A 79 26.40 6.23 -12.18
CA LEU A 79 25.96 6.15 -13.57
C LEU A 79 24.67 6.95 -13.82
N LEU A 80 23.73 6.92 -12.88
CA LEU A 80 22.53 7.75 -12.95
C LEU A 80 22.87 9.23 -12.91
N GLN A 81 23.81 9.64 -12.06
CA GLN A 81 24.31 11.01 -12.02
C GLN A 81 24.89 11.43 -13.38
N GLN A 82 25.78 10.64 -13.99
CA GLN A 82 26.32 10.91 -15.32
C GLN A 82 25.23 11.08 -16.39
N LEU A 83 24.19 10.22 -16.37
CA LEU A 83 23.04 10.32 -17.27
C LEU A 83 22.28 11.64 -17.12
N LEU A 84 22.18 12.14 -15.90
CA LEU A 84 21.34 13.29 -15.55
C LEU A 84 22.07 14.63 -15.55
N GLU A 85 23.38 14.66 -15.41
CA GLU A 85 24.17 15.86 -15.11
C GLU A 85 23.85 17.03 -16.04
N LYS A 86 23.99 16.84 -17.34
CA LYS A 86 23.69 17.88 -18.33
C LYS A 86 22.21 18.24 -18.42
N LYS A 87 21.33 17.25 -18.19
CA LYS A 87 19.88 17.44 -18.24
C LYS A 87 19.39 18.26 -17.04
N ALA A 88 19.95 17.99 -15.85
CA ALA A 88 19.56 18.65 -14.61
C ALA A 88 19.86 20.16 -14.58
N GLU A 89 20.84 20.62 -15.38
CA GLU A 89 21.15 22.04 -15.53
C GLU A 89 20.14 22.79 -16.40
N THR A 90 19.56 22.12 -17.40
CA THR A 90 18.84 22.79 -18.48
C THR A 90 17.33 22.51 -18.52
N GLN A 91 16.90 21.40 -17.93
CA GLN A 91 15.50 20.98 -17.99
C GLN A 91 15.03 20.29 -16.72
N LYS A 92 13.71 20.29 -16.49
CA LYS A 92 13.09 19.56 -15.40
C LYS A 92 13.30 18.06 -15.59
N CYS A 93 13.86 17.40 -14.57
CA CYS A 93 14.17 15.98 -14.57
C CYS A 93 13.28 15.24 -13.57
N ILE A 94 12.23 14.57 -14.05
CA ILE A 94 11.36 13.75 -13.23
C ILE A 94 11.94 12.34 -13.18
N LEU A 95 12.35 11.92 -11.97
CA LEU A 95 12.85 10.58 -11.69
C LEU A 95 11.78 9.82 -10.93
N PHE A 96 11.51 8.59 -11.32
CA PHE A 96 10.56 7.72 -10.64
C PHE A 96 11.20 6.40 -10.24
N MET A 97 11.25 6.12 -8.93
CA MET A 97 11.70 4.84 -8.38
C MET A 97 10.52 4.16 -7.70
N ASP A 98 9.96 3.17 -8.37
CA ASP A 98 8.81 2.42 -7.89
C ASP A 98 9.25 1.19 -7.08
N GLU A 99 8.44 0.78 -6.11
CA GLU A 99 8.73 -0.30 -5.16
C GLU A 99 10.14 -0.19 -4.55
N LEU A 100 10.48 1.01 -4.08
CA LEU A 100 11.78 1.36 -3.49
C LEU A 100 12.28 0.36 -2.45
N PRO A 101 11.45 -0.19 -1.56
CA PRO A 101 11.87 -1.20 -0.58
C PRO A 101 12.53 -2.44 -1.18
N CYS A 102 12.20 -2.78 -2.44
CA CYS A 102 12.73 -3.98 -3.09
C CYS A 102 14.22 -3.86 -3.43
N PHE A 103 14.76 -2.64 -3.56
CA PHE A 103 16.19 -2.42 -3.81
C PHE A 103 17.04 -2.64 -2.56
N ASP A 104 16.45 -2.51 -1.36
CA ASP A 104 17.17 -2.69 -0.08
C ASP A 104 17.26 -4.17 0.31
N THR A 105 18.00 -4.92 -0.49
CA THR A 105 18.27 -6.32 -0.19
C THR A 105 19.31 -6.46 0.93
N PRO A 106 19.34 -7.55 1.70
CA PRO A 106 20.28 -7.72 2.82
C PRO A 106 21.73 -7.43 2.42
N LYS A 107 22.41 -6.59 3.18
CA LYS A 107 23.81 -6.19 3.00
C LYS A 107 24.10 -5.44 1.67
N ALA A 108 23.09 -4.98 0.96
CA ALA A 108 23.29 -4.27 -0.32
C ALA A 108 23.78 -2.82 -0.13
N GLY A 109 23.48 -2.21 1.03
CA GLY A 109 23.85 -0.81 1.31
C GLY A 109 23.06 0.22 0.48
N PHE A 110 21.86 -0.16 0.04
CA PHE A 110 21.02 0.68 -0.83
C PHE A 110 20.69 2.02 -0.18
N VAL A 111 20.14 2.00 1.02
CA VAL A 111 19.70 3.24 1.71
C VAL A 111 20.85 4.24 1.87
N ARG A 112 22.06 3.78 2.20
CA ARG A 112 23.25 4.66 2.31
C ARG A 112 23.68 5.24 0.97
N ALA A 113 23.65 4.44 -0.09
CA ALA A 113 24.01 4.90 -1.42
C ALA A 113 22.97 5.89 -1.97
N PHE A 114 21.71 5.64 -1.70
CA PHE A 114 20.59 6.52 -2.05
C PHE A 114 20.65 7.86 -1.30
N ASP A 115 20.95 7.80 0.00
CA ASP A 115 21.23 8.98 0.82
C ASP A 115 22.38 9.81 0.25
N HIS A 116 23.49 9.16 -0.09
CA HIS A 116 24.66 9.84 -0.69
C HIS A 116 24.30 10.46 -2.04
N PHE A 117 23.56 9.77 -2.90
CA PHE A 117 23.08 10.31 -4.17
C PHE A 117 22.23 11.57 -3.98
N TRP A 118 21.26 11.52 -3.06
CA TRP A 118 20.39 12.66 -2.81
C TRP A 118 21.14 13.84 -2.20
N ASN A 119 21.78 13.64 -1.05
CA ASN A 119 22.45 14.71 -0.31
C ASN A 119 23.72 15.21 -0.95
N GLY A 120 24.48 14.32 -1.58
CA GLY A 120 25.76 14.68 -2.20
C GLY A 120 25.62 15.33 -3.58
N TRP A 121 24.48 15.11 -4.25
CA TRP A 121 24.33 15.59 -5.62
C TRP A 121 22.92 16.08 -5.97
N ALA A 122 21.89 15.21 -5.95
CA ALA A 122 20.59 15.50 -6.55
C ALA A 122 19.89 16.72 -5.94
N SER A 123 20.01 16.92 -4.64
CA SER A 123 19.40 18.05 -3.90
C SER A 123 19.98 19.43 -4.31
N HIS A 124 21.12 19.48 -4.97
CA HIS A 124 21.73 20.73 -5.42
C HIS A 124 21.18 21.24 -6.76
N TYR A 125 20.41 20.41 -7.47
CA TYR A 125 19.82 20.76 -8.77
C TYR A 125 18.32 21.05 -8.63
N PRO A 126 17.88 22.32 -8.74
CA PRO A 126 16.46 22.68 -8.58
C PRO A 126 15.52 21.94 -9.55
N ASN A 127 16.04 21.52 -10.69
CA ASN A 127 15.30 20.82 -11.71
C ASN A 127 15.06 19.32 -11.39
N ILE A 128 15.75 18.74 -10.40
CA ILE A 128 15.54 17.34 -10.01
C ILE A 128 14.24 17.19 -9.22
N LYS A 129 13.37 16.31 -9.69
CA LYS A 129 12.11 15.93 -9.06
C LYS A 129 12.13 14.41 -8.87
N LEU A 130 12.50 13.97 -7.68
CA LEU A 130 12.60 12.56 -7.35
C LEU A 130 11.30 12.10 -6.70
N ILE A 131 10.60 11.18 -7.34
CA ILE A 131 9.40 10.51 -6.81
C ILE A 131 9.79 9.08 -6.47
N VAL A 132 9.53 8.68 -5.24
CA VAL A 132 9.70 7.30 -4.80
C VAL A 132 8.39 6.71 -4.33
N CYS A 133 8.12 5.46 -4.68
CA CYS A 133 6.94 4.72 -4.21
C CYS A 133 7.34 3.45 -3.48
N GLY A 134 6.50 3.04 -2.53
CA GLY A 134 6.65 1.74 -1.88
C GLY A 134 5.35 1.23 -1.28
N SER A 135 5.09 -0.07 -1.45
CA SER A 135 3.94 -0.77 -0.85
C SER A 135 4.27 -1.36 0.52
N ALA A 136 5.54 -1.59 0.85
CA ALA A 136 5.98 -1.94 2.19
C ALA A 136 6.01 -0.70 3.08
N THR A 137 4.83 -0.27 3.52
CA THR A 137 4.61 1.01 4.23
C THR A 137 5.52 1.15 5.44
N SER A 138 5.67 0.11 6.25
CA SER A 138 6.54 0.15 7.43
C SER A 138 8.01 0.39 7.07
N TRP A 139 8.51 -0.24 5.98
CA TRP A 139 9.87 0.02 5.51
C TRP A 139 10.03 1.47 5.02
N MET A 140 9.03 2.00 4.29
CA MET A 140 9.04 3.40 3.82
C MET A 140 9.07 4.37 5.00
N VAL A 141 8.25 4.12 6.02
CA VAL A 141 8.25 4.95 7.24
C VAL A 141 9.59 4.83 7.97
N GLU A 142 10.07 3.62 8.28
CA GLU A 142 11.28 3.41 9.07
C GLU A 142 12.57 3.88 8.35
N ASN A 143 12.68 3.73 7.03
CA ASN A 143 13.93 3.94 6.30
C ASN A 143 13.96 5.22 5.46
N ILE A 144 12.79 5.78 5.11
CA ILE A 144 12.70 6.96 4.26
C ILE A 144 12.11 8.13 5.05
N ILE A 145 10.94 7.99 5.67
CA ILE A 145 10.19 9.11 6.28
C ILE A 145 10.76 9.46 7.65
N ASP A 146 10.74 8.51 8.59
CA ASP A 146 11.24 8.67 9.97
C ASP A 146 12.71 8.26 10.11
N ASN A 147 13.46 8.28 9.01
CA ASN A 147 14.88 7.92 9.01
C ASN A 147 15.67 8.86 9.95
N HIS A 148 16.36 8.29 10.92
CA HIS A 148 17.25 9.06 11.82
C HIS A 148 18.67 9.25 11.27
N GLY A 149 18.95 8.80 10.03
CA GLY A 149 20.23 8.95 9.33
C GLY A 149 20.26 10.15 8.39
N GLY A 150 20.98 10.04 7.30
CA GLY A 150 21.22 11.12 6.34
C GLY A 150 19.98 11.58 5.56
N LEU A 151 18.95 10.74 5.45
CA LEU A 151 17.67 11.12 4.84
C LEU A 151 16.73 11.87 5.79
N HIS A 152 17.13 12.07 7.04
CA HIS A 152 16.34 12.81 8.02
C HIS A 152 16.01 14.23 7.55
N ASN A 153 14.72 14.59 7.53
CA ASN A 153 14.21 15.87 7.03
C ASN A 153 14.59 16.21 5.57
N ARG A 154 14.90 15.21 4.73
CA ARG A 154 15.22 15.41 3.32
C ARG A 154 14.06 15.21 2.37
N ILE A 155 13.02 14.49 2.81
CA ILE A 155 11.77 14.39 2.07
C ILE A 155 11.10 15.76 2.11
N THR A 156 10.83 16.31 0.92
CA THR A 156 10.15 17.61 0.82
C THR A 156 8.64 17.45 0.92
N HIS A 157 8.12 16.30 0.47
CA HIS A 157 6.69 15.98 0.54
C HIS A 157 6.46 14.49 0.74
N GLU A 158 5.55 14.17 1.65
CA GLU A 158 5.07 12.81 1.86
C GLU A 158 3.59 12.71 1.48
N ILE A 159 3.24 11.63 0.79
CA ILE A 159 1.86 11.33 0.38
C ILE A 159 1.53 9.91 0.84
N HIS A 160 0.73 9.82 1.89
CA HIS A 160 0.13 8.54 2.28
C HIS A 160 -1.11 8.30 1.40
N LEU A 161 -0.94 7.51 0.34
CA LEU A 161 -2.05 7.17 -0.55
C LEU A 161 -2.89 6.07 0.08
N ARG A 162 -4.04 6.47 0.60
CA ARG A 162 -5.02 5.59 1.23
C ARG A 162 -5.99 4.98 0.21
N PRO A 163 -6.70 3.90 0.58
CA PRO A 163 -7.87 3.46 -0.17
C PRO A 163 -8.87 4.61 -0.37
N PHE A 164 -9.66 4.54 -1.41
CA PHE A 164 -10.73 5.51 -1.68
C PHE A 164 -11.64 5.69 -0.47
N THR A 165 -12.06 6.91 -0.25
CA THR A 165 -13.22 7.22 0.59
C THR A 165 -14.50 6.72 -0.08
N LEU A 166 -15.61 6.70 0.65
CA LEU A 166 -16.90 6.30 0.07
C LEU A 166 -17.33 7.25 -1.07
N VAL A 167 -17.01 8.55 -0.97
CA VAL A 167 -17.30 9.54 -2.02
C VAL A 167 -16.47 9.23 -3.27
N GLU A 168 -15.16 9.02 -3.11
CA GLU A 168 -14.28 8.64 -4.24
C GLU A 168 -14.67 7.30 -4.86
N ALA A 169 -15.20 6.36 -4.06
CA ALA A 169 -15.76 5.11 -4.57
C ALA A 169 -17.02 5.36 -5.41
N GLU A 170 -17.95 6.22 -4.96
CA GLU A 170 -19.14 6.62 -5.73
C GLU A 170 -18.72 7.29 -7.05
N ASP A 171 -17.76 8.20 -7.01
CA ASP A 171 -17.21 8.86 -8.20
C ASP A 171 -16.59 7.86 -9.18
N TYR A 172 -15.83 6.88 -8.68
CA TYR A 172 -15.26 5.80 -9.48
C TYR A 172 -16.36 5.01 -10.21
N PHE A 173 -17.37 4.53 -9.50
CA PHE A 173 -18.45 3.75 -10.11
C PHE A 173 -19.24 4.57 -11.15
N ASN A 174 -19.52 5.83 -10.87
CA ASN A 174 -20.18 6.73 -11.83
C ASN A 174 -19.32 6.92 -13.10
N GLN A 175 -18.02 7.16 -12.94
CA GLN A 175 -17.08 7.35 -14.05
C GLN A 175 -16.95 6.13 -14.95
N TYR A 176 -17.00 4.91 -14.36
CA TYR A 176 -16.86 3.66 -15.09
C TYR A 176 -18.19 3.02 -15.53
N GLY A 177 -19.31 3.81 -15.48
CA GLY A 177 -20.60 3.44 -16.04
C GLY A 177 -21.36 2.37 -15.25
N PHE A 178 -21.14 2.28 -13.94
CA PHE A 178 -21.95 1.43 -13.08
C PHE A 178 -23.29 2.11 -12.77
N GLU A 179 -24.39 1.50 -13.20
CA GLU A 179 -25.75 1.98 -12.90
C GLU A 179 -26.24 1.50 -11.53
N TRP A 180 -25.39 1.57 -10.53
CA TRP A 180 -25.68 1.12 -9.19
C TRP A 180 -26.27 2.24 -8.33
N ASN A 181 -27.28 1.94 -7.54
CA ASN A 181 -27.76 2.87 -6.52
C ASN A 181 -26.75 3.01 -5.37
N ARG A 182 -26.91 4.03 -4.55
CA ARG A 182 -26.00 4.32 -3.43
C ARG A 182 -25.89 3.17 -2.42
N LEU A 183 -26.96 2.36 -2.22
CA LEU A 183 -26.91 1.20 -1.35
C LEU A 183 -25.98 0.12 -1.93
N SER A 184 -26.03 -0.14 -3.24
CA SER A 184 -25.13 -1.07 -3.90
C SER A 184 -23.67 -0.59 -3.85
N VAL A 185 -23.43 0.71 -4.05
CA VAL A 185 -22.10 1.33 -3.88
C VAL A 185 -21.58 1.13 -2.45
N LEU A 186 -22.41 1.41 -1.44
CA LEU A 186 -22.06 1.21 -0.04
C LEU A 186 -21.76 -0.27 0.27
N GLN A 187 -22.56 -1.19 -0.24
CA GLN A 187 -22.31 -2.63 -0.05
C GLN A 187 -21.06 -3.12 -0.77
N ALA A 188 -20.75 -2.61 -1.97
CA ALA A 188 -19.49 -2.86 -2.67
C ALA A 188 -18.30 -2.36 -1.82
N TYR A 189 -18.41 -1.16 -1.28
CA TYR A 189 -17.41 -0.59 -0.36
C TYR A 189 -17.21 -1.43 0.89
N MET A 190 -18.29 -1.95 1.50
CA MET A 190 -18.23 -2.85 2.66
C MET A 190 -17.56 -4.18 2.34
N ALA A 191 -17.69 -4.71 1.11
CA ALA A 191 -17.12 -6.00 0.72
C ALA A 191 -15.66 -5.89 0.25
N LEU A 192 -15.33 -4.84 -0.49
CA LEU A 192 -14.05 -4.68 -1.19
C LEU A 192 -13.14 -3.61 -0.56
N GLY A 193 -13.67 -2.81 0.38
CA GLY A 193 -12.99 -1.62 0.85
C GLY A 193 -12.88 -0.56 -0.26
N GLY A 194 -12.10 0.47 -0.03
CA GLY A 194 -11.85 1.52 -1.03
C GLY A 194 -10.66 1.20 -1.94
N VAL A 195 -10.41 -0.05 -2.30
CA VAL A 195 -9.21 -0.44 -3.07
C VAL A 195 -9.48 -0.38 -4.57
N PRO A 196 -8.90 0.59 -5.32
CA PRO A 196 -9.21 0.81 -6.74
C PRO A 196 -9.01 -0.44 -7.61
N TYR A 197 -7.98 -1.22 -7.34
CA TYR A 197 -7.74 -2.46 -8.09
C TYR A 197 -8.89 -3.46 -7.94
N TYR A 198 -9.52 -3.58 -6.77
CA TYR A 198 -10.64 -4.50 -6.59
C TYR A 198 -11.88 -4.03 -7.36
N TYR A 199 -12.06 -2.73 -7.47
CA TYR A 199 -13.12 -2.14 -8.28
C TYR A 199 -12.91 -2.36 -9.78
N SER A 200 -11.65 -2.35 -10.25
CA SER A 200 -11.34 -2.63 -11.66
C SER A 200 -11.62 -4.09 -12.08
N LEU A 201 -11.85 -4.98 -11.13
CA LEU A 201 -12.25 -6.37 -11.40
C LEU A 201 -13.77 -6.53 -11.57
N LEU A 202 -14.55 -5.51 -11.23
CA LEU A 202 -16.01 -5.55 -11.34
C LEU A 202 -16.47 -5.33 -12.79
N ASP A 203 -17.56 -5.99 -13.16
CA ASP A 203 -18.25 -5.83 -14.43
C ASP A 203 -19.46 -4.92 -14.22
N ASN A 204 -19.52 -3.81 -14.94
CA ASN A 204 -20.60 -2.82 -14.83
C ASN A 204 -21.94 -3.29 -15.44
N HIS A 205 -21.93 -4.38 -16.22
CA HIS A 205 -23.14 -5.01 -16.74
C HIS A 205 -23.79 -5.99 -15.75
N LEU A 206 -23.11 -6.31 -14.66
CA LEU A 206 -23.60 -7.24 -13.63
C LEU A 206 -24.07 -6.48 -12.39
N SER A 207 -25.07 -7.05 -11.71
CA SER A 207 -25.43 -6.59 -10.36
C SER A 207 -24.27 -6.78 -9.38
N LEU A 208 -24.29 -6.07 -8.25
CA LEU A 208 -23.30 -6.26 -7.21
C LEU A 208 -23.24 -7.72 -6.73
N ALA A 209 -24.40 -8.36 -6.55
CA ALA A 209 -24.44 -9.74 -6.07
C ALA A 209 -23.75 -10.71 -7.06
N GLN A 210 -24.03 -10.59 -8.34
CA GLN A 210 -23.38 -11.39 -9.37
C GLN A 210 -21.86 -11.13 -9.44
N ASN A 211 -21.42 -9.88 -9.27
CA ASN A 211 -19.99 -9.56 -9.18
C ASN A 211 -19.32 -10.21 -7.98
N ILE A 212 -19.95 -10.16 -6.80
CA ILE A 212 -19.40 -10.78 -5.58
C ILE A 212 -19.34 -12.31 -5.76
N ASP A 213 -20.40 -12.94 -6.30
CA ASP A 213 -20.38 -14.38 -6.56
C ASP A 213 -19.23 -14.74 -7.52
N ARG A 214 -19.11 -14.06 -8.65
CA ARG A 214 -18.06 -14.28 -9.64
C ARG A 214 -16.66 -14.13 -9.05
N LEU A 215 -16.41 -13.08 -8.29
CA LEU A 215 -15.09 -12.78 -7.79
C LEU A 215 -14.64 -13.66 -6.61
N PHE A 216 -15.58 -14.04 -5.72
CA PHE A 216 -15.22 -14.71 -4.46
C PHE A 216 -15.62 -16.18 -4.39
N PHE A 217 -16.66 -16.59 -5.13
CA PHE A 217 -17.27 -17.93 -4.94
C PHE A 217 -17.14 -18.83 -6.17
N HIS A 218 -17.01 -18.30 -7.39
CA HIS A 218 -16.67 -19.11 -8.56
C HIS A 218 -15.27 -19.74 -8.40
N GLU A 219 -15.05 -20.90 -9.01
CA GLU A 219 -13.80 -21.65 -8.90
C GLU A 219 -12.58 -20.82 -9.30
N ASP A 220 -12.69 -20.06 -10.39
CA ASP A 220 -11.63 -19.19 -10.93
C ASP A 220 -11.69 -17.75 -10.39
N GLY A 221 -12.49 -17.48 -9.36
CA GLY A 221 -12.69 -16.13 -8.81
C GLY A 221 -11.40 -15.50 -8.31
N GLU A 222 -11.04 -14.33 -8.86
CA GLU A 222 -9.76 -13.65 -8.62
C GLU A 222 -9.54 -13.30 -7.15
N MET A 223 -10.61 -13.06 -6.39
CA MET A 223 -10.56 -12.65 -5.00
C MET A 223 -10.47 -13.83 -4.01
N ARG A 224 -10.66 -15.08 -4.46
CA ARG A 224 -10.60 -16.28 -3.59
C ARG A 224 -9.27 -16.43 -2.85
N ARG A 225 -8.16 -16.12 -3.54
CA ARG A 225 -6.79 -16.22 -2.99
C ARG A 225 -6.14 -14.87 -2.72
N GLU A 226 -6.89 -13.79 -2.92
CA GLU A 226 -6.33 -12.45 -2.86
C GLU A 226 -5.84 -12.10 -1.46
N HIS A 227 -6.59 -12.45 -0.42
CA HIS A 227 -6.21 -12.18 0.96
C HIS A 227 -4.84 -12.77 1.32
N ASP A 228 -4.61 -14.04 0.98
CA ASP A 228 -3.32 -14.70 1.25
C ASP A 228 -2.18 -14.09 0.41
N ARG A 229 -2.45 -13.79 -0.85
CA ARG A 229 -1.47 -13.14 -1.74
C ARG A 229 -1.08 -11.75 -1.23
N LEU A 230 -2.05 -10.99 -0.73
CA LEU A 230 -1.84 -9.67 -0.18
C LEU A 230 -0.88 -9.73 1.01
N PHE A 231 -1.15 -10.57 2.01
CA PHE A 231 -0.31 -10.69 3.21
C PHE A 231 1.09 -11.24 2.90
N LYS A 232 1.21 -12.24 2.03
CA LYS A 232 2.50 -12.77 1.56
C LYS A 232 3.33 -11.73 0.82
N SER A 233 2.70 -10.79 0.14
CA SER A 233 3.41 -9.74 -0.59
C SER A 233 3.88 -8.58 0.28
N LEU A 234 3.23 -8.37 1.43
CA LEU A 234 3.53 -7.26 2.35
C LEU A 234 4.51 -7.65 3.45
N PHE A 235 4.49 -8.91 3.86
CA PHE A 235 5.23 -9.38 5.03
C PHE A 235 6.03 -10.65 4.71
N ALA A 236 7.34 -10.62 5.00
CA ALA A 236 8.22 -11.77 4.79
C ALA A 236 7.80 -13.00 5.61
N SER A 237 7.17 -12.81 6.78
CA SER A 237 6.63 -13.84 7.65
C SER A 237 5.18 -13.53 8.00
N PRO A 238 4.21 -13.85 7.13
CA PRO A 238 2.82 -13.40 7.26
C PRO A 238 2.03 -14.07 8.38
N ASP A 239 2.42 -15.24 8.88
CA ASP A 239 1.60 -16.08 9.79
C ASP A 239 1.24 -15.37 11.10
N ALA A 240 2.19 -14.65 11.70
CA ALA A 240 1.93 -13.90 12.92
C ALA A 240 0.96 -12.73 12.68
N TYR A 241 1.06 -12.05 11.54
CA TYR A 241 0.12 -11.00 11.15
C TYR A 241 -1.28 -11.57 10.92
N LEU A 242 -1.38 -12.69 10.19
CA LEU A 242 -2.66 -13.36 9.93
C LEU A 242 -3.35 -13.83 11.22
N SER A 243 -2.58 -14.30 12.21
CA SER A 243 -3.16 -14.70 13.51
C SER A 243 -3.73 -13.50 14.27
N ILE A 244 -3.07 -12.34 14.25
CA ILE A 244 -3.58 -11.10 14.85
C ILE A 244 -4.85 -10.64 14.12
N ILE A 245 -4.81 -10.58 12.80
CA ILE A 245 -5.93 -10.14 11.96
C ILE A 245 -7.15 -11.02 12.18
N LYS A 246 -6.97 -12.36 12.23
CA LYS A 246 -8.04 -13.30 12.49
C LYS A 246 -8.73 -13.02 13.82
N VAL A 247 -7.96 -12.84 14.90
CA VAL A 247 -8.47 -12.51 16.23
C VAL A 247 -9.26 -11.21 16.23
N LEU A 248 -8.78 -10.20 15.49
CA LEU A 248 -9.45 -8.90 15.37
C LEU A 248 -10.70 -8.95 14.49
N ALA A 249 -10.70 -9.80 13.44
CA ALA A 249 -11.88 -10.00 12.58
C ALA A 249 -13.03 -10.69 13.32
N GLU A 250 -12.71 -11.60 14.24
CA GLU A 250 -13.70 -12.28 15.10
C GLU A 250 -14.23 -11.39 16.23
N SER A 251 -13.59 -10.23 16.49
CA SER A 251 -14.00 -9.32 17.57
C SER A 251 -14.88 -8.18 17.05
N LYS A 252 -16.05 -8.02 17.65
CA LYS A 252 -16.96 -6.90 17.36
C LYS A 252 -16.43 -5.56 17.87
N LYS A 253 -15.58 -5.58 18.90
CA LYS A 253 -15.00 -4.40 19.56
C LYS A 253 -13.46 -4.43 19.46
N GLY A 254 -12.82 -3.32 19.80
CA GLY A 254 -11.36 -3.29 19.91
C GLY A 254 -10.84 -4.22 21.00
N LEU A 255 -9.66 -4.74 20.81
CA LEU A 255 -8.95 -5.58 21.78
C LEU A 255 -7.68 -4.86 22.25
N SER A 256 -7.35 -5.03 23.54
CA SER A 256 -6.07 -4.61 24.09
C SER A 256 -4.92 -5.49 23.56
N ARG A 257 -3.70 -5.01 23.73
CA ARG A 257 -2.51 -5.77 23.34
C ARG A 257 -2.42 -7.11 24.05
N ASP A 258 -2.77 -7.17 25.34
CA ASP A 258 -2.74 -8.40 26.15
C ASP A 258 -3.78 -9.41 25.67
N GLU A 259 -4.99 -8.95 25.34
CA GLU A 259 -6.04 -9.79 24.76
C GLU A 259 -5.62 -10.36 23.40
N ILE A 260 -4.98 -9.55 22.54
CA ILE A 260 -4.47 -10.00 21.25
C ILE A 260 -3.38 -11.04 21.46
N ALA A 261 -2.40 -10.78 22.34
CA ALA A 261 -1.31 -11.72 22.64
C ALA A 261 -1.86 -13.09 23.06
N GLY A 262 -2.81 -13.09 24.02
CA GLY A 262 -3.40 -14.33 24.53
C GLY A 262 -4.22 -15.09 23.46
N LYS A 263 -5.06 -14.41 22.71
CA LYS A 263 -5.93 -15.03 21.69
C LYS A 263 -5.16 -15.48 20.45
N ALA A 264 -4.18 -14.69 19.99
CA ALA A 264 -3.32 -15.04 18.84
C ALA A 264 -2.19 -16.02 19.23
N LYS A 265 -2.06 -16.36 20.51
CA LYS A 265 -0.97 -17.21 21.04
C LYS A 265 0.43 -16.68 20.72
N LEU A 266 0.60 -15.37 20.82
CA LEU A 266 1.86 -14.68 20.60
C LEU A 266 2.44 -14.18 21.91
N SER A 267 3.78 -14.13 22.00
CA SER A 267 4.46 -13.56 23.16
C SER A 267 4.22 -12.04 23.23
N ASN A 268 3.86 -11.55 24.42
CA ASN A 268 3.61 -10.12 24.65
C ASN A 268 4.93 -9.35 24.85
N ASN A 269 5.70 -9.15 23.80
CA ASN A 269 7.03 -8.53 23.78
C ASN A 269 7.15 -7.43 22.71
N GLY A 270 8.35 -6.90 22.50
CA GLY A 270 8.63 -5.88 21.48
C GLY A 270 8.27 -6.32 20.05
N TYR A 271 8.36 -7.62 19.75
CA TYR A 271 7.98 -8.17 18.45
C TYR A 271 6.48 -7.96 18.16
N LEU A 272 5.60 -8.25 19.13
CA LEU A 272 4.16 -7.98 18.98
C LEU A 272 3.88 -6.49 18.78
N THR A 273 4.62 -5.61 19.46
CA THR A 273 4.49 -4.15 19.24
C THR A 273 4.81 -3.78 17.80
N LYS A 274 5.88 -4.35 17.24
CA LYS A 274 6.26 -4.12 15.83
C LYS A 274 5.19 -4.64 14.86
N LEU A 275 4.65 -5.84 15.11
CA LEU A 275 3.56 -6.40 14.28
C LEU A 275 2.33 -5.48 14.27
N LEU A 276 1.90 -5.01 15.43
CA LEU A 276 0.74 -4.11 15.56
C LEU A 276 1.00 -2.75 14.90
N SER A 277 2.20 -2.19 15.05
CA SER A 277 2.59 -0.94 14.39
C SER A 277 2.54 -1.10 12.86
N ASN A 278 3.09 -2.19 12.34
CA ASN A 278 3.09 -2.48 10.91
C ASN A 278 1.66 -2.59 10.35
N LEU A 279 0.76 -3.28 11.07
CA LEU A 279 -0.64 -3.38 10.66
C LEU A 279 -1.37 -2.04 10.69
N VAL A 280 -1.05 -1.16 11.63
CA VAL A 280 -1.57 0.22 11.67
C VAL A 280 -1.04 1.02 10.49
N ASN A 281 0.27 0.98 10.23
CA ASN A 281 0.89 1.70 9.12
C ASN A 281 0.38 1.25 7.75
N CYS A 282 -0.06 -0.02 7.63
CA CYS A 282 -0.65 -0.56 6.40
C CYS A 282 -2.17 -0.40 6.32
N ASP A 283 -2.80 0.39 7.19
CA ASP A 283 -4.24 0.65 7.23
C ASP A 283 -5.14 -0.60 7.42
N PHE A 284 -4.59 -1.73 7.93
CA PHE A 284 -5.42 -2.90 8.24
C PHE A 284 -6.18 -2.73 9.54
N ILE A 285 -5.57 -2.11 10.53
CA ILE A 285 -6.13 -1.90 11.86
C ILE A 285 -5.94 -0.44 12.30
N ARG A 286 -6.82 0.03 13.14
CA ARG A 286 -6.62 1.29 13.86
C ARG A 286 -6.28 1.04 15.32
N SER A 287 -5.60 2.00 15.93
CA SER A 287 -5.42 2.04 17.38
C SER A 287 -6.13 3.25 17.97
N PHE A 288 -6.72 3.10 19.15
CA PHE A 288 -7.40 4.17 19.86
C PHE A 288 -7.29 4.00 21.37
N HIS A 289 -7.50 5.08 22.11
CA HIS A 289 -7.50 5.07 23.57
C HIS A 289 -8.92 5.26 24.08
N VAL A 290 -9.30 4.48 25.08
CA VAL A 290 -10.59 4.62 25.76
C VAL A 290 -10.38 5.44 27.03
N LYS A 291 -11.06 6.59 27.11
CA LYS A 291 -11.10 7.42 28.34
C LYS A 291 -12.28 7.00 29.20
N GLU A 292 -12.12 5.96 29.98
CA GLU A 292 -13.09 5.63 31.03
C GLU A 292 -12.58 6.06 32.39
N LYS A 293 -13.47 6.65 33.22
CA LYS A 293 -13.15 7.12 34.59
C LYS A 293 -12.64 5.99 35.52
N LYS A 294 -12.83 4.72 35.18
CA LYS A 294 -12.43 3.54 35.94
C LYS A 294 -11.15 2.86 35.45
N ILE A 295 -10.63 3.19 34.27
CA ILE A 295 -9.41 2.61 33.74
C ILE A 295 -8.26 3.55 34.12
N LYS A 296 -7.48 3.18 35.11
CA LYS A 296 -6.34 3.96 35.66
C LYS A 296 -5.20 4.19 34.65
N ASN A 297 -5.18 3.51 33.53
CA ASN A 297 -4.20 3.66 32.46
C ASN A 297 -4.89 3.94 31.14
N ASN A 298 -4.32 4.82 30.36
CA ASN A 298 -4.66 5.18 28.98
C ASN A 298 -4.49 3.95 28.07
N ALA A 299 -5.34 2.93 28.25
CA ALA A 299 -5.20 1.64 27.58
C ALA A 299 -5.43 1.81 26.09
N LYS A 300 -4.46 1.35 25.29
CA LYS A 300 -4.49 1.36 23.84
C LYS A 300 -5.20 0.10 23.34
N PHE A 301 -6.22 0.29 22.51
CA PHE A 301 -6.98 -0.78 21.87
C PHE A 301 -6.72 -0.79 20.37
N TYR A 302 -6.89 -1.96 19.75
CA TYR A 302 -6.73 -2.20 18.32
C TYR A 302 -8.00 -2.79 17.75
N GLN A 303 -8.37 -2.36 16.55
CA GLN A 303 -9.58 -2.80 15.87
C GLN A 303 -9.31 -2.94 14.38
N LEU A 304 -9.83 -4.00 13.76
CA LEU A 304 -9.80 -4.20 12.32
C LEU A 304 -10.63 -3.12 11.62
N THR A 305 -10.03 -2.44 10.66
CA THR A 305 -10.66 -1.40 9.84
C THR A 305 -10.76 -1.79 8.37
N ASP A 306 -9.90 -2.71 7.90
CA ASP A 306 -9.93 -3.16 6.52
C ASP A 306 -11.19 -3.99 6.23
N LEU A 307 -12.08 -3.41 5.42
CA LEU A 307 -13.39 -3.98 5.10
C LEU A 307 -13.28 -5.25 4.25
N PHE A 308 -12.34 -5.30 3.30
CA PHE A 308 -12.08 -6.50 2.52
C PHE A 308 -11.65 -7.67 3.40
N THR A 309 -10.75 -7.44 4.34
CA THR A 309 -10.34 -8.47 5.31
C THR A 309 -11.50 -8.90 6.21
N LEU A 310 -12.35 -7.97 6.66
CA LEU A 310 -13.54 -8.30 7.42
C LEU A 310 -14.50 -9.18 6.61
N PHE A 311 -14.74 -8.84 5.34
CA PHE A 311 -15.54 -9.65 4.43
C PHE A 311 -14.95 -11.05 4.24
N HIS A 312 -13.64 -11.13 3.97
CA HIS A 312 -12.94 -12.40 3.78
C HIS A 312 -13.14 -13.36 4.97
N TYR A 313 -12.88 -12.91 6.20
CA TYR A 313 -13.04 -13.76 7.39
C TYR A 313 -14.48 -14.12 7.69
N THR A 314 -15.44 -13.29 7.27
CA THR A 314 -16.86 -13.58 7.51
C THR A 314 -17.42 -14.58 6.50
N PHE A 315 -17.04 -14.49 5.23
CA PHE A 315 -17.69 -15.22 4.14
C PHE A 315 -16.74 -16.06 3.28
N ALA A 316 -15.58 -15.55 2.93
CA ALA A 316 -14.72 -16.13 1.91
C ALA A 316 -13.61 -17.06 2.44
N GLN A 317 -13.38 -17.12 3.74
CA GLN A 317 -12.34 -18.00 4.34
C GLN A 317 -12.67 -19.49 4.19
N LYS A 318 -13.96 -19.86 4.12
CA LYS A 318 -14.39 -21.25 3.98
C LYS A 318 -14.39 -21.65 2.50
N GLN A 319 -14.04 -22.89 2.21
CA GLN A 319 -14.26 -23.46 0.89
C GLN A 319 -15.77 -23.62 0.69
N ILE A 320 -16.34 -22.69 -0.07
CA ILE A 320 -17.75 -22.70 -0.45
C ILE A 320 -17.80 -23.21 -1.89
N THR A 321 -18.66 -24.20 -2.13
CA THR A 321 -18.86 -24.81 -3.45
C THR A 321 -20.06 -24.24 -4.18
N ASP A 322 -20.91 -23.47 -3.49
CA ASP A 322 -22.05 -22.78 -4.11
C ASP A 322 -21.57 -21.49 -4.78
N GLU A 323 -21.56 -21.48 -6.10
CA GLU A 323 -21.13 -20.35 -6.92
C GLU A 323 -22.07 -19.14 -6.83
N ASN A 324 -23.31 -19.33 -6.41
CA ASN A 324 -24.30 -18.27 -6.15
C ASN A 324 -24.47 -17.99 -4.66
N TYR A 325 -23.48 -18.31 -3.87
CA TYR A 325 -23.55 -18.23 -2.41
C TYR A 325 -23.98 -16.86 -1.89
N TRP A 326 -23.39 -15.78 -2.44
CA TRP A 326 -23.72 -14.43 -2.04
C TRP A 326 -25.13 -14.02 -2.42
N SER A 327 -25.56 -14.33 -3.65
CA SER A 327 -26.92 -14.11 -4.12
C SER A 327 -27.95 -14.84 -3.25
N ASN A 328 -27.63 -16.08 -2.84
CA ASN A 328 -28.48 -16.88 -1.96
C ASN A 328 -28.52 -16.38 -0.51
N MET A 329 -27.51 -15.58 -0.09
CA MET A 329 -27.45 -14.99 1.25
C MET A 329 -28.25 -13.70 1.39
N LEU A 330 -28.70 -13.10 0.28
CA LEU A 330 -29.47 -11.84 0.33
C LEU A 330 -30.72 -11.97 1.23
N GLY A 331 -30.91 -10.99 2.11
CA GLY A 331 -32.05 -10.95 3.04
C GLY A 331 -31.95 -11.88 4.24
N THR A 332 -30.92 -12.70 4.38
CA THR A 332 -30.73 -13.56 5.56
C THR A 332 -30.30 -12.77 6.81
N ASN A 333 -30.60 -13.28 7.99
CA ASN A 333 -30.14 -12.68 9.25
C ASN A 333 -28.63 -12.56 9.35
N ARG A 334 -27.88 -13.50 8.76
CA ARG A 334 -26.42 -13.49 8.73
C ARG A 334 -25.91 -12.30 7.90
N MET A 335 -26.49 -12.09 6.73
CA MET A 335 -26.20 -10.95 5.87
C MET A 335 -26.50 -9.62 6.57
N ASN A 336 -27.70 -9.49 7.15
CA ASN A 336 -28.13 -8.27 7.84
C ASN A 336 -27.23 -7.95 9.05
N THR A 337 -26.81 -8.95 9.80
CA THR A 337 -25.86 -8.77 10.92
C THR A 337 -24.50 -8.26 10.43
N TRP A 338 -23.98 -8.84 9.33
CA TRP A 338 -22.72 -8.39 8.76
C TRP A 338 -22.82 -6.97 8.20
N LEU A 339 -23.91 -6.64 7.49
CA LEU A 339 -24.14 -5.29 6.95
C LEU A 339 -24.12 -4.24 8.08
N GLY A 340 -24.75 -4.52 9.22
CA GLY A 340 -24.71 -3.59 10.37
C GLY A 340 -23.31 -3.39 10.92
N LEU A 341 -22.52 -4.46 11.08
CA LEU A 341 -21.13 -4.37 11.56
C LEU A 341 -20.22 -3.68 10.56
N ALA A 342 -20.34 -3.99 9.27
CA ALA A 342 -19.56 -3.37 8.21
C ALA A 342 -19.90 -1.88 8.08
N PHE A 343 -21.19 -1.51 8.19
CA PHE A 343 -21.60 -0.11 8.18
C PHE A 343 -21.01 0.68 9.36
N GLU A 344 -20.99 0.11 10.57
CA GLU A 344 -20.30 0.71 11.71
C GLU A 344 -18.83 1.02 11.37
N ARG A 345 -18.12 0.08 10.71
CA ARG A 345 -16.73 0.31 10.28
C ARG A 345 -16.63 1.43 9.25
N VAL A 346 -17.52 1.47 8.27
CA VAL A 346 -17.57 2.57 7.30
C VAL A 346 -17.74 3.91 8.01
N CYS A 347 -18.69 4.03 8.94
CA CYS A 347 -18.86 5.26 9.72
C CYS A 347 -17.57 5.67 10.45
N LEU A 348 -16.88 4.71 11.06
CA LEU A 348 -15.63 4.97 11.80
C LEU A 348 -14.43 5.35 10.89
N LEU A 349 -14.49 5.04 9.61
CA LEU A 349 -13.48 5.46 8.64
C LEU A 349 -13.69 6.89 8.11
N HIS A 350 -14.91 7.43 8.26
CA HIS A 350 -15.32 8.72 7.68
C HIS A 350 -15.67 9.79 8.74
N ILE A 351 -15.39 9.53 10.03
CA ILE A 351 -15.44 10.48 11.11
C ILE A 351 -14.05 11.08 11.34
#